data_4c99c69842e4816afb3cef48bd3309a9
#
_entry.id   4c99c69842e4816afb3cef48bd3309a9
#
_cell.length_a   1.000
_cell.length_b   1.000
_cell.length_c   1.000
_cell.angle_alpha   90.00
_cell.angle_beta   90.00
_cell.angle_gamma   90.00
#
_symmetry.space_group_name_H-M   'P 1'
#
loop_
_entity.id
_entity.type
_entity.pdbx_description
1 polymer ?
#
loop_
_entity_poly.entity_id
_entity_poly.type
_entity_poly.pdbx_seq_one_letter_code
_entity_poly.pdbx_strand_id
1 'polypeptide(L)'
;MAPRKKTSASNYKFPHPMENEYLVGHAETLQNFINAWENRDNHPIHPVWMLTGPVGIGKATLAYKIAKMVYGNVGDFFIIDIDRNIDKDGKSKADGKVISVHTVRAMIDKMQMSSMSGGWRVILIDSVDQLNTAASNAILKLLEEPPAKTLFLLVVHQLANVLPTVRSRSRVEKMRPLSISQLRELCAKFIPDEDISTETLRLSNGSFGRIANLKTSGGDVIYAELLDMLKNKHATSADVMAMAKKIAPDSVMHGILLDAIAYFGLAELYPIATHAIADIKNVYLEPEIGIFKILMEIKKCL
;
A
#
# COMPACT_ATOMS: atom_id res chain seq x y z
N MET A 1 5.99 32.08 28.00
CA MET A 1 5.28 30.89 27.55
C MET A 1 4.49 31.24 26.29
N ALA A 2 5.01 30.88 25.12
CA ALA A 2 4.30 31.09 23.87
C ALA A 2 3.22 29.98 23.69
N PRO A 3 2.02 30.31 23.15
CA PRO A 3 0.98 29.30 22.99
C PRO A 3 1.41 28.27 21.93
N ARG A 4 1.39 26.97 22.32
CA ARG A 4 1.57 25.85 21.40
C ARG A 4 0.52 25.94 20.30
N LYS A 5 0.95 26.16 19.06
CA LYS A 5 0.11 26.00 17.87
C LYS A 5 -0.47 24.57 17.90
N LYS A 6 -1.81 24.47 17.89
CA LYS A 6 -2.50 23.21 17.56
C LYS A 6 -1.98 22.78 16.19
N THR A 7 -1.37 21.62 16.11
CA THR A 7 -0.98 20.98 14.84
C THR A 7 -2.25 20.75 14.05
N SER A 8 -2.52 21.62 13.08
CA SER A 8 -3.51 21.36 12.04
C SER A 8 -3.05 20.13 11.27
N ALA A 9 -3.94 19.16 11.07
CA ALA A 9 -3.72 18.08 10.11
C ALA A 9 -3.24 18.74 8.81
N SER A 10 -2.08 18.31 8.32
CA SER A 10 -1.44 18.94 7.16
C SER A 10 -2.34 18.75 5.93
N ASN A 11 -2.65 19.84 5.22
CA ASN A 11 -3.47 19.85 4.00
C ASN A 11 -2.73 19.27 2.77
N TYR A 12 -1.83 18.29 2.95
CA TYR A 12 -1.13 17.67 1.82
C TYR A 12 -2.09 16.79 1.03
N LYS A 13 -2.34 17.17 -0.22
CA LYS A 13 -3.04 16.34 -1.19
C LYS A 13 -2.01 15.63 -2.06
N PHE A 14 -1.87 14.34 -1.86
CA PHE A 14 -1.06 13.51 -2.73
C PHE A 14 -1.87 13.13 -3.96
N PRO A 15 -1.30 13.24 -5.18
CA PRO A 15 -2.02 12.87 -6.40
C PRO A 15 -2.33 11.36 -6.36
N HIS A 16 -3.49 10.99 -6.90
CA HIS A 16 -3.80 9.59 -7.13
C HIS A 16 -2.72 8.96 -8.04
N PRO A 17 -2.32 7.69 -7.86
CA PRO A 17 -1.32 7.02 -8.71
C PRO A 17 -1.58 7.15 -10.22
N MET A 18 -2.85 7.21 -10.64
CA MET A 18 -3.27 7.42 -12.02
C MET A 18 -2.88 8.79 -12.59
N GLU A 19 -2.89 9.83 -11.73
CA GLU A 19 -2.60 11.22 -12.08
C GLU A 19 -1.12 11.57 -11.87
N ASN A 20 -0.40 10.73 -11.14
CA ASN A 20 0.98 10.96 -10.77
C ASN A 20 1.93 10.51 -11.88
N GLU A 21 2.45 11.45 -12.63
CA GLU A 21 3.48 11.19 -13.65
C GLU A 21 4.89 11.06 -13.07
N TYR A 22 5.09 11.48 -11.81
CA TYR A 22 6.38 11.50 -11.15
C TYR A 22 6.66 10.18 -10.44
N LEU A 23 7.56 9.39 -11.03
CA LEU A 23 7.99 8.10 -10.51
C LEU A 23 9.48 8.15 -10.16
N VAL A 24 9.80 7.92 -8.89
CA VAL A 24 11.17 7.80 -8.40
C VAL A 24 11.46 6.34 -8.07
N GLY A 25 12.66 5.91 -8.41
CA GLY A 25 13.04 4.50 -8.28
C GLY A 25 12.42 3.64 -9.38
N HIS A 26 12.63 2.35 -9.29
CA HIS A 26 12.03 1.34 -10.17
C HIS A 26 12.36 1.48 -11.67
N ALA A 27 13.43 2.22 -12.00
CA ALA A 27 13.87 2.41 -13.38
C ALA A 27 14.20 1.07 -14.06
N GLU A 28 14.81 0.14 -13.33
CA GLU A 28 15.12 -1.21 -13.81
C GLU A 28 13.84 -1.98 -14.21
N THR A 29 12.82 -1.99 -13.34
CA THR A 29 11.54 -2.67 -13.63
C THR A 29 10.84 -2.04 -14.83
N LEU A 30 10.84 -0.70 -14.92
CA LEU A 30 10.27 0.01 -16.06
C LEU A 30 11.04 -0.33 -17.35
N GLN A 31 12.36 -0.34 -17.30
CA GLN A 31 13.19 -0.66 -18.48
C GLN A 31 13.01 -2.10 -18.94
N ASN A 32 12.89 -3.05 -18.00
CA ASN A 32 12.57 -4.44 -18.31
C ASN A 32 11.25 -4.57 -19.06
N PHE A 33 10.24 -3.79 -18.65
CA PHE A 33 8.97 -3.75 -19.35
C PHE A 33 9.11 -3.12 -20.75
N ILE A 34 9.77 -1.96 -20.86
CA ILE A 34 9.98 -1.25 -22.13
C ILE A 34 10.68 -2.18 -23.13
N ASN A 35 11.76 -2.83 -22.72
CA ASN A 35 12.51 -3.75 -23.58
C ASN A 35 11.62 -4.91 -24.10
N ALA A 36 10.78 -5.48 -23.22
CA ALA A 36 9.85 -6.52 -23.61
C ALA A 36 8.74 -5.99 -24.56
N TRP A 37 8.27 -4.77 -24.30
CA TRP A 37 7.24 -4.13 -25.11
C TRP A 37 7.73 -3.77 -26.52
N GLU A 38 8.92 -3.22 -26.64
CA GLU A 38 9.52 -2.84 -27.93
C GLU A 38 9.87 -4.06 -28.79
N ASN A 39 10.26 -5.18 -28.16
CA ASN A 39 10.60 -6.42 -28.86
C ASN A 39 9.41 -7.35 -29.10
N ARG A 40 8.16 -6.97 -28.77
CA ARG A 40 6.98 -7.83 -28.78
C ARG A 40 6.63 -8.42 -30.15
N ASP A 41 7.05 -7.80 -31.23
CA ASP A 41 6.81 -8.28 -32.58
C ASP A 41 7.70 -9.49 -32.93
N ASN A 42 8.90 -9.57 -32.30
CA ASN A 42 9.84 -10.68 -32.46
C ASN A 42 9.67 -11.72 -31.35
N HIS A 43 9.38 -11.30 -30.14
CA HIS A 43 9.20 -12.14 -28.96
C HIS A 43 7.93 -11.72 -28.22
N PRO A 44 6.86 -12.55 -28.24
CA PRO A 44 5.60 -12.23 -27.58
C PRO A 44 5.82 -11.80 -26.13
N ILE A 45 5.29 -10.62 -25.78
CA ILE A 45 5.35 -10.13 -24.40
C ILE A 45 4.54 -11.05 -23.49
N HIS A 46 5.05 -11.33 -22.29
CA HIS A 46 4.26 -12.07 -21.30
C HIS A 46 2.98 -11.28 -20.97
N PRO A 47 1.80 -11.90 -21.11
CA PRO A 47 0.52 -11.16 -21.00
C PRO A 47 0.19 -10.71 -19.57
N VAL A 48 0.85 -11.28 -18.56
CA VAL A 48 0.56 -11.01 -17.14
C VAL A 48 1.83 -10.56 -16.42
N TRP A 49 1.88 -9.31 -15.97
CA TRP A 49 2.96 -8.74 -15.16
C TRP A 49 2.48 -8.48 -13.75
N MET A 50 3.19 -9.05 -12.78
CA MET A 50 2.90 -8.93 -11.36
C MET A 50 3.96 -8.08 -10.66
N LEU A 51 3.58 -6.87 -10.22
CA LEU A 51 4.43 -5.95 -9.49
C LEU A 51 4.27 -6.20 -7.99
N THR A 52 5.28 -6.78 -7.34
CA THR A 52 5.22 -7.15 -5.93
C THR A 52 6.23 -6.36 -5.09
N GLY A 53 5.86 -6.03 -3.85
CA GLY A 53 6.70 -5.30 -2.90
C GLY A 53 5.87 -4.58 -1.84
N PRO A 54 6.50 -3.90 -0.86
CA PRO A 54 5.82 -3.21 0.22
C PRO A 54 4.78 -2.19 -0.25
N VAL A 55 3.79 -1.89 0.60
CA VAL A 55 2.79 -0.85 0.34
C VAL A 55 3.45 0.51 0.21
N GLY A 56 2.97 1.35 -0.72
CA GLY A 56 3.36 2.77 -0.83
C GLY A 56 4.75 3.06 -1.42
N ILE A 57 5.41 2.05 -2.05
CA ILE A 57 6.71 2.25 -2.74
C ILE A 57 6.58 2.73 -4.20
N GLY A 58 5.35 2.89 -4.74
CA GLY A 58 5.11 3.37 -6.11
C GLY A 58 4.69 2.29 -7.11
N LYS A 59 4.29 1.07 -6.67
CA LYS A 59 3.84 -0.01 -7.56
C LYS A 59 2.67 0.39 -8.46
N ALA A 60 1.62 0.96 -7.88
CA ALA A 60 0.45 1.43 -8.62
C ALA A 60 0.84 2.53 -9.62
N THR A 61 1.64 3.51 -9.20
CA THR A 61 2.14 4.58 -10.10
C THR A 61 2.88 4.00 -11.30
N LEU A 62 3.75 3.01 -11.09
CA LEU A 62 4.43 2.31 -12.19
C LEU A 62 3.44 1.57 -13.08
N ALA A 63 2.46 0.85 -12.51
CA ALA A 63 1.44 0.13 -13.25
C ALA A 63 0.61 1.06 -14.14
N TYR A 64 0.16 2.21 -13.60
CA TYR A 64 -0.56 3.21 -14.40
C TYR A 64 0.30 3.80 -15.52
N LYS A 65 1.59 4.06 -15.27
CA LYS A 65 2.53 4.55 -16.28
C LYS A 65 2.71 3.54 -17.42
N ILE A 66 2.88 2.26 -17.08
CA ILE A 66 2.93 1.16 -18.06
C ILE A 66 1.59 1.06 -18.82
N ALA A 67 0.47 1.10 -18.11
CA ALA A 67 -0.84 1.03 -18.73
C ALA A 67 -1.03 2.14 -19.78
N LYS A 68 -0.75 3.40 -19.41
CA LYS A 68 -0.84 4.58 -20.31
C LYS A 68 0.01 4.41 -21.58
N MET A 69 1.20 3.82 -21.43
CA MET A 69 2.10 3.56 -22.56
C MET A 69 1.52 2.49 -23.52
N VAL A 70 0.84 1.46 -22.97
CA VAL A 70 0.35 0.33 -23.75
C VAL A 70 -0.98 0.61 -24.44
N TYR A 71 -2.00 1.15 -23.71
CA TYR A 71 -3.31 1.41 -24.33
C TYR A 71 -3.30 2.68 -25.22
N GLY A 72 -2.41 3.64 -24.95
CA GLY A 72 -2.27 4.87 -25.75
C GLY A 72 -3.60 5.61 -25.91
N ASN A 73 -3.92 6.04 -27.16
CA ASN A 73 -5.14 6.78 -27.48
C ASN A 73 -6.28 5.93 -28.04
N VAL A 74 -6.02 4.65 -28.33
CA VAL A 74 -6.95 3.77 -29.06
C VAL A 74 -7.23 2.44 -28.35
N GLY A 75 -6.62 2.21 -27.20
CA GLY A 75 -6.79 0.98 -26.43
C GLY A 75 -7.82 1.13 -25.31
N ASP A 76 -8.21 -0.01 -24.74
CA ASP A 76 -9.14 -0.06 -23.62
C ASP A 76 -8.36 -0.20 -22.30
N PHE A 77 -8.81 0.50 -21.26
CA PHE A 77 -8.23 0.42 -19.93
C PHE A 77 -9.29 0.07 -18.88
N PHE A 78 -9.12 -1.06 -18.22
CA PHE A 78 -9.98 -1.56 -17.16
C PHE A 78 -9.24 -1.57 -15.84
N ILE A 79 -9.89 -1.08 -14.78
CA ILE A 79 -9.32 -1.02 -13.45
C ILE A 79 -10.22 -1.80 -12.49
N ILE A 80 -9.59 -2.65 -11.69
CA ILE A 80 -10.18 -3.30 -10.51
C ILE A 80 -9.39 -2.84 -9.30
N ASP A 81 -10.04 -2.19 -8.36
CA ASP A 81 -9.50 -1.78 -7.08
C ASP A 81 -10.61 -1.79 -6.02
N ILE A 82 -10.26 -1.45 -4.80
CA ILE A 82 -11.21 -1.43 -3.69
C ILE A 82 -12.24 -0.31 -3.83
N ASP A 83 -11.87 0.83 -4.43
CA ASP A 83 -12.76 1.98 -4.60
C ASP A 83 -13.86 1.71 -5.64
N ARG A 84 -13.59 0.81 -6.59
CA ARG A 84 -14.53 0.38 -7.64
C ARG A 84 -15.22 -0.94 -7.31
N ASN A 85 -15.08 -1.40 -6.06
CA ASN A 85 -15.67 -2.67 -5.62
C ASN A 85 -17.21 -2.58 -5.54
N ILE A 86 -17.89 -3.62 -6.03
CA ILE A 86 -19.36 -3.72 -6.05
C ILE A 86 -19.86 -5.02 -5.42
N ASP A 87 -21.09 -5.02 -4.95
CA ASP A 87 -21.82 -6.22 -4.49
C ASP A 87 -22.58 -6.93 -5.64
N LYS A 88 -23.36 -7.95 -5.27
CA LYS A 88 -24.19 -8.73 -6.22
C LYS A 88 -25.25 -7.89 -6.94
N ASP A 89 -25.69 -6.77 -6.34
CA ASP A 89 -26.72 -5.88 -6.86
C ASP A 89 -26.09 -4.68 -7.62
N GLY A 90 -24.76 -4.66 -7.79
CA GLY A 90 -24.01 -3.60 -8.46
C GLY A 90 -23.81 -2.34 -7.61
N LYS A 91 -24.13 -2.38 -6.31
CA LYS A 91 -23.93 -1.25 -5.40
C LYS A 91 -22.48 -1.17 -4.94
N SER A 92 -21.99 0.06 -4.75
CA SER A 92 -20.62 0.31 -4.27
C SER A 92 -20.34 -0.35 -2.91
N LYS A 93 -19.17 -0.99 -2.81
CA LYS A 93 -18.58 -1.58 -1.60
C LYS A 93 -17.16 -1.06 -1.36
N ALA A 94 -16.91 0.20 -1.66
CA ALA A 94 -15.61 0.85 -1.50
C ALA A 94 -15.07 0.80 -0.05
N ASP A 95 -15.96 0.74 0.94
CA ASP A 95 -15.57 0.62 2.36
C ASP A 95 -15.06 -0.79 2.74
N GLY A 96 -15.17 -1.76 1.84
CA GLY A 96 -14.68 -3.11 2.04
C GLY A 96 -13.17 -3.21 1.93
N LYS A 97 -12.58 -4.22 2.64
CA LYS A 97 -11.16 -4.56 2.52
C LYS A 97 -10.88 -5.65 1.49
N VAL A 98 -11.91 -6.14 0.83
CA VAL A 98 -11.86 -7.32 -0.04
C VAL A 98 -12.60 -7.03 -1.33
N ILE A 99 -11.94 -7.26 -2.45
CA ILE A 99 -12.51 -7.12 -3.79
C ILE A 99 -13.37 -8.35 -4.10
N SER A 100 -14.62 -8.11 -4.46
CA SER A 100 -15.61 -9.15 -4.67
C SER A 100 -15.52 -9.79 -6.06
N VAL A 101 -16.05 -11.01 -6.20
CA VAL A 101 -16.20 -11.68 -7.51
C VAL A 101 -17.13 -10.91 -8.47
N HIS A 102 -18.08 -10.14 -7.95
CA HIS A 102 -19.01 -9.35 -8.77
C HIS A 102 -18.28 -8.23 -9.51
N THR A 103 -17.31 -7.58 -8.86
CA THR A 103 -16.43 -6.57 -9.48
C THR A 103 -15.65 -7.18 -10.65
N VAL A 104 -15.06 -8.36 -10.42
CA VAL A 104 -14.30 -9.07 -11.46
C VAL A 104 -15.19 -9.48 -12.63
N ARG A 105 -16.37 -10.06 -12.36
CA ARG A 105 -17.31 -10.44 -13.42
C ARG A 105 -17.81 -9.26 -14.23
N ALA A 106 -18.17 -8.16 -13.58
CA ALA A 106 -18.59 -6.94 -14.27
C ALA A 106 -17.50 -6.38 -15.20
N MET A 107 -16.21 -6.52 -14.83
CA MET A 107 -15.10 -6.17 -15.71
C MET A 107 -15.01 -7.13 -16.90
N ILE A 108 -15.14 -8.45 -16.66
CA ILE A 108 -15.11 -9.47 -17.73
C ILE A 108 -16.22 -9.19 -18.76
N ASP A 109 -17.44 -8.91 -18.29
CA ASP A 109 -18.58 -8.61 -19.16
C ASP A 109 -18.30 -7.35 -20.01
N LYS A 110 -17.75 -6.30 -19.41
CA LYS A 110 -17.34 -5.09 -20.14
C LYS A 110 -16.27 -5.37 -21.19
N MET A 111 -15.31 -6.23 -20.90
CA MET A 111 -14.27 -6.61 -21.86
C MET A 111 -14.84 -7.30 -23.09
N GLN A 112 -15.90 -8.08 -22.95
CA GLN A 112 -16.55 -8.75 -24.08
C GLN A 112 -17.26 -7.77 -25.01
N MET A 113 -17.74 -6.63 -24.50
CA MET A 113 -18.45 -5.62 -25.26
C MET A 113 -17.53 -4.63 -25.99
N SER A 114 -16.29 -4.43 -25.56
CA SER A 114 -15.47 -3.27 -25.98
C SER A 114 -14.45 -3.53 -27.09
N SER A 115 -14.62 -4.55 -27.90
CA SER A 115 -13.64 -5.00 -28.91
C SER A 115 -13.55 -4.13 -30.20
N MET A 116 -14.04 -2.89 -30.21
CA MET A 116 -14.18 -2.14 -31.46
C MET A 116 -12.96 -1.34 -31.91
N SER A 117 -11.97 -1.06 -31.05
CA SER A 117 -10.87 -0.14 -31.38
C SER A 117 -9.63 -0.81 -32.00
N GLY A 118 -9.51 -2.14 -31.94
CA GLY A 118 -8.33 -2.88 -32.46
C GLY A 118 -7.01 -2.62 -31.70
N GLY A 119 -7.03 -1.75 -30.69
CA GLY A 119 -5.89 -1.42 -29.82
C GLY A 119 -5.60 -2.49 -28.78
N TRP A 120 -4.57 -2.25 -27.94
CA TRP A 120 -4.28 -3.07 -26.78
C TRP A 120 -5.27 -2.83 -25.65
N ARG A 121 -5.63 -3.88 -24.94
CA ARG A 121 -6.38 -3.80 -23.67
C ARG A 121 -5.45 -3.93 -22.50
N VAL A 122 -5.61 -3.08 -21.51
CA VAL A 122 -4.89 -3.18 -20.26
C VAL A 122 -5.87 -3.38 -19.12
N ILE A 123 -5.64 -4.40 -18.31
CA ILE A 123 -6.39 -4.68 -17.10
C ILE A 123 -5.46 -4.48 -15.92
N LEU A 124 -5.71 -3.47 -15.12
CA LEU A 124 -5.00 -3.20 -13.87
C LEU A 124 -5.82 -3.72 -12.69
N ILE A 125 -5.23 -4.59 -11.88
CA ILE A 125 -5.83 -5.05 -10.62
C ILE A 125 -4.97 -4.55 -9.45
N ASP A 126 -5.51 -3.60 -8.69
CA ASP A 126 -4.86 -2.99 -7.53
C ASP A 126 -5.76 -3.18 -6.29
N SER A 127 -5.50 -4.12 -5.41
CA SER A 127 -4.42 -5.07 -5.18
C SER A 127 -4.93 -6.51 -5.31
N VAL A 128 -4.19 -7.37 -5.97
CA VAL A 128 -4.60 -8.78 -6.19
C VAL A 128 -4.73 -9.56 -4.88
N ASP A 129 -3.89 -9.26 -3.90
CA ASP A 129 -3.92 -9.87 -2.56
C ASP A 129 -5.16 -9.47 -1.73
N GLN A 130 -6.01 -8.57 -2.23
CA GLN A 130 -7.32 -8.22 -1.68
C GLN A 130 -8.50 -8.92 -2.40
N LEU A 131 -8.24 -9.68 -3.45
CA LEU A 131 -9.26 -10.50 -4.09
C LEU A 131 -9.70 -11.64 -3.14
N ASN A 132 -11.00 -11.84 -2.97
CA ASN A 132 -11.44 -13.09 -2.32
C ASN A 132 -11.18 -14.30 -3.22
N THR A 133 -11.26 -15.50 -2.66
CA THR A 133 -10.98 -16.75 -3.39
C THR A 133 -11.84 -16.89 -4.66
N ALA A 134 -13.12 -16.51 -4.59
CA ALA A 134 -14.02 -16.57 -5.74
C ALA A 134 -13.63 -15.57 -6.84
N ALA A 135 -13.20 -14.35 -6.46
CA ALA A 135 -12.69 -13.33 -7.38
C ALA A 135 -11.37 -13.78 -8.03
N SER A 136 -10.46 -14.32 -7.23
CA SER A 136 -9.18 -14.87 -7.73
C SER A 136 -9.40 -16.01 -8.72
N ASN A 137 -10.33 -16.93 -8.44
CA ASN A 137 -10.67 -18.01 -9.35
C ASN A 137 -11.33 -17.50 -10.65
N ALA A 138 -12.13 -16.44 -10.58
CA ALA A 138 -12.81 -15.88 -11.75
C ALA A 138 -11.82 -15.31 -12.78
N ILE A 139 -10.65 -14.81 -12.35
CA ILE A 139 -9.63 -14.29 -13.29
C ILE A 139 -8.75 -15.38 -13.88
N LEU A 140 -8.67 -16.59 -13.27
CA LEU A 140 -7.72 -17.63 -13.72
C LEU A 140 -7.86 -17.98 -15.18
N LYS A 141 -9.10 -18.15 -15.70
CA LYS A 141 -9.32 -18.48 -17.09
C LYS A 141 -8.76 -17.40 -18.05
N LEU A 142 -8.88 -16.13 -17.67
CA LEU A 142 -8.32 -15.02 -18.46
C LEU A 142 -6.79 -14.97 -18.40
N LEU A 143 -6.19 -15.40 -17.28
CA LEU A 143 -4.74 -15.44 -17.13
C LEU A 143 -4.14 -16.66 -17.84
N GLU A 144 -4.90 -17.76 -18.01
CA GLU A 144 -4.50 -18.96 -18.76
C GLU A 144 -4.54 -18.72 -20.26
N GLU A 145 -5.65 -18.17 -20.74
CA GLU A 145 -5.90 -17.90 -22.15
C GLU A 145 -6.27 -16.42 -22.35
N PRO A 146 -5.31 -15.52 -22.21
CA PRO A 146 -5.57 -14.11 -22.35
C PRO A 146 -6.00 -13.76 -23.77
N PRO A 147 -7.04 -12.94 -23.95
CA PRO A 147 -7.43 -12.49 -25.28
C PRO A 147 -6.27 -11.79 -26.00
N ALA A 148 -6.27 -11.86 -27.33
CA ALA A 148 -5.23 -11.21 -28.12
C ALA A 148 -5.10 -9.71 -27.77
N LYS A 149 -3.87 -9.19 -27.80
CA LYS A 149 -3.55 -7.81 -27.44
C LYS A 149 -4.06 -7.40 -26.05
N THR A 150 -3.96 -8.29 -25.06
CA THR A 150 -4.37 -8.01 -23.69
C THR A 150 -3.17 -8.09 -22.76
N LEU A 151 -3.01 -7.08 -21.89
CA LEU A 151 -1.99 -7.01 -20.85
C LEU A 151 -2.65 -6.90 -19.47
N PHE A 152 -2.30 -7.80 -18.57
CA PHE A 152 -2.69 -7.74 -17.17
C PHE A 152 -1.54 -7.15 -16.35
N LEU A 153 -1.84 -6.13 -15.56
CA LEU A 153 -0.94 -5.53 -14.57
C LEU A 153 -1.51 -5.82 -13.19
N LEU A 154 -0.80 -6.64 -12.44
CA LEU A 154 -1.22 -7.11 -11.12
C LEU A 154 -0.35 -6.44 -10.06
N VAL A 155 -0.94 -5.56 -9.23
CA VAL A 155 -0.26 -4.98 -8.08
C VAL A 155 -0.48 -5.87 -6.86
N VAL A 156 0.60 -6.21 -6.15
CA VAL A 156 0.58 -7.12 -5.01
C VAL A 156 1.37 -6.52 -3.85
N HIS A 157 0.78 -6.49 -2.66
CA HIS A 157 1.43 -6.03 -1.44
C HIS A 157 1.97 -7.20 -0.62
N GLN A 158 1.22 -8.29 -0.53
CA GLN A 158 1.58 -9.49 0.22
C GLN A 158 1.48 -10.72 -0.68
N LEU A 159 2.64 -11.14 -1.21
CA LEU A 159 2.70 -12.26 -2.16
C LEU A 159 2.18 -13.59 -1.57
N ALA A 160 2.25 -13.76 -0.25
CA ALA A 160 1.73 -14.93 0.45
C ALA A 160 0.20 -15.06 0.33
N ASN A 161 -0.52 -13.96 0.17
CA ASN A 161 -1.99 -13.94 0.05
C ASN A 161 -2.48 -14.14 -1.39
N VAL A 162 -1.57 -14.24 -2.36
CA VAL A 162 -1.91 -14.50 -3.76
C VAL A 162 -1.91 -16.00 -4.05
N LEU A 163 -2.97 -16.49 -4.66
CA LEU A 163 -3.08 -17.89 -5.03
C LEU A 163 -1.88 -18.36 -5.85
N PRO A 164 -1.29 -19.54 -5.56
CA PRO A 164 -0.17 -20.11 -6.34
C PRO A 164 -0.49 -20.21 -7.83
N THR A 165 -1.75 -20.49 -8.18
CA THR A 165 -2.24 -20.58 -9.55
C THR A 165 -2.20 -19.24 -10.31
N VAL A 166 -2.40 -18.12 -9.65
CA VAL A 166 -2.23 -16.77 -10.23
C VAL A 166 -0.74 -16.46 -10.39
N ARG A 167 0.08 -16.79 -9.37
CA ARG A 167 1.52 -16.56 -9.41
C ARG A 167 2.21 -17.31 -10.54
N SER A 168 1.88 -18.60 -10.74
CA SER A 168 2.52 -19.45 -11.76
C SER A 168 2.24 -18.98 -13.20
N ARG A 169 1.20 -18.17 -13.41
CA ARG A 169 0.80 -17.59 -14.70
C ARG A 169 1.24 -16.14 -14.88
N SER A 170 2.09 -15.64 -13.97
CA SER A 170 2.51 -14.25 -13.95
C SER A 170 4.02 -14.12 -14.04
N ARG A 171 4.49 -13.18 -14.82
CA ARG A 171 5.87 -12.69 -14.73
C ARG A 171 5.98 -11.80 -13.49
N VAL A 172 6.70 -12.26 -12.48
CA VAL A 172 6.82 -11.57 -11.19
C VAL A 172 8.01 -10.63 -11.20
N GLU A 173 7.74 -9.32 -11.05
CA GLU A 173 8.73 -8.26 -10.88
C GLU A 173 8.74 -7.80 -9.41
N LYS A 174 9.88 -8.04 -8.73
CA LYS A 174 10.05 -7.65 -7.33
C LYS A 174 10.57 -6.22 -7.24
N MET A 175 9.72 -5.31 -6.78
CA MET A 175 10.08 -3.92 -6.56
C MET A 175 10.67 -3.74 -5.15
N ARG A 176 11.82 -3.10 -5.07
CA ARG A 176 12.53 -2.85 -3.81
C ARG A 176 12.00 -1.60 -3.11
N PRO A 177 12.08 -1.53 -1.77
CA PRO A 177 11.87 -0.28 -1.05
C PRO A 177 12.77 0.84 -1.60
N LEU A 178 12.28 2.07 -1.52
CA LEU A 178 13.03 3.25 -1.95
C LEU A 178 14.20 3.53 -0.99
N SER A 179 15.31 4.03 -1.54
CA SER A 179 16.42 4.50 -0.75
C SER A 179 16.08 5.82 -0.03
N ILE A 180 16.84 6.18 1.00
CA ILE A 180 16.67 7.46 1.72
C ILE A 180 16.82 8.66 0.77
N SER A 181 17.74 8.60 -0.20
CA SER A 181 17.90 9.66 -1.20
C SER A 181 16.67 9.82 -2.10
N GLN A 182 16.09 8.71 -2.56
CA GLN A 182 14.86 8.68 -3.33
C GLN A 182 13.64 9.17 -2.53
N LEU A 183 13.57 8.82 -1.25
CA LEU A 183 12.53 9.33 -0.35
C LEU A 183 12.66 10.84 -0.14
N ARG A 184 13.90 11.37 0.03
CA ARG A 184 14.14 12.82 0.14
C ARG A 184 13.72 13.56 -1.12
N GLU A 185 13.99 13.00 -2.31
CA GLU A 185 13.56 13.55 -3.58
C GLU A 185 12.03 13.66 -3.67
N LEU A 186 11.30 12.60 -3.28
CA LEU A 186 9.83 12.61 -3.22
C LEU A 186 9.30 13.58 -2.16
N CYS A 187 9.93 13.65 -1.00
CA CYS A 187 9.54 14.61 0.04
C CYS A 187 9.74 16.05 -0.43
N ALA A 188 10.86 16.38 -1.07
CA ALA A 188 11.10 17.70 -1.64
C ALA A 188 10.06 18.08 -2.70
N LYS A 189 9.54 17.09 -3.45
CA LYS A 189 8.51 17.33 -4.47
C LYS A 189 7.11 17.51 -3.89
N PHE A 190 6.73 16.65 -2.92
CA PHE A 190 5.33 16.54 -2.47
C PHE A 190 5.08 17.15 -1.07
N ILE A 191 6.15 17.43 -0.30
CA ILE A 191 6.11 17.99 1.05
C ILE A 191 7.19 19.08 1.17
N PRO A 192 7.22 20.08 0.28
CA PRO A 192 8.36 21.02 0.19
C PRO A 192 8.52 21.92 1.40
N ASP A 193 7.44 22.16 2.16
CA ASP A 193 7.42 23.12 3.27
C ASP A 193 7.87 22.51 4.61
N GLU A 194 8.25 21.23 4.64
CA GLU A 194 8.65 20.54 5.86
C GLU A 194 10.00 19.85 5.73
N ASP A 195 10.84 20.02 6.74
CA ASP A 195 12.04 19.20 6.89
C ASP A 195 11.66 17.83 7.50
N ILE A 196 11.81 16.79 6.70
CA ILE A 196 11.50 15.41 7.11
C ILE A 196 12.71 14.83 7.84
N SER A 197 12.55 14.53 9.12
CA SER A 197 13.63 13.98 9.93
C SER A 197 14.16 12.66 9.37
N THR A 198 15.42 12.36 9.63
CA THR A 198 16.03 11.09 9.20
C THR A 198 15.34 9.90 9.86
N GLU A 199 14.83 10.07 11.07
CA GLU A 199 14.02 9.08 11.80
C GLU A 199 12.74 8.75 11.05
N THR A 200 11.98 9.76 10.60
CA THR A 200 10.75 9.56 9.80
C THR A 200 11.05 8.84 8.48
N LEU A 201 12.16 9.19 7.81
CA LEU A 201 12.59 8.49 6.59
C LEU A 201 12.92 7.02 6.85
N ARG A 202 13.61 6.70 7.95
CA ARG A 202 13.91 5.32 8.34
C ARG A 202 12.65 4.53 8.68
N LEU A 203 11.72 5.14 9.44
CA LEU A 203 10.44 4.57 9.81
C LEU A 203 9.59 4.18 8.61
N SER A 204 9.73 4.91 7.52
CA SER A 204 8.97 4.63 6.31
C SER A 204 9.32 3.28 5.68
N ASN A 205 10.46 2.66 6.06
CA ASN A 205 10.97 1.43 5.45
C ASN A 205 11.00 1.47 3.92
N GLY A 206 11.38 2.64 3.36
CA GLY A 206 11.44 2.86 1.92
C GLY A 206 10.08 3.07 1.26
N SER A 207 9.04 3.40 2.02
CA SER A 207 7.70 3.68 1.52
C SER A 207 7.36 5.16 1.62
N PHE A 208 7.24 5.84 0.49
CA PHE A 208 6.75 7.22 0.46
C PHE A 208 5.27 7.31 0.89
N GLY A 209 4.44 6.33 0.51
CA GLY A 209 3.04 6.29 0.95
C GLY A 209 2.89 6.23 2.47
N ARG A 210 3.85 5.60 3.16
CA ARG A 210 3.89 5.59 4.63
C ARG A 210 4.24 6.97 5.19
N ILE A 211 5.19 7.69 4.60
CA ILE A 211 5.50 9.09 4.99
C ILE A 211 4.27 9.95 4.81
N ALA A 212 3.60 9.84 3.65
CA ALA A 212 2.38 10.58 3.36
C ALA A 212 1.29 10.33 4.42
N ASN A 213 1.04 9.06 4.76
CA ASN A 213 0.07 8.69 5.79
C ASN A 213 0.44 9.22 7.19
N LEU A 214 1.73 9.10 7.57
CA LEU A 214 2.19 9.64 8.85
C LEU A 214 2.00 11.16 8.92
N LYS A 215 2.28 11.87 7.84
CA LYS A 215 2.10 13.33 7.78
C LYS A 215 0.64 13.75 7.81
N THR A 216 -0.23 13.08 7.07
CA THR A 216 -1.66 13.41 7.05
C THR A 216 -2.36 13.08 8.37
N SER A 217 -1.92 12.05 9.08
CA SER A 217 -2.49 11.63 10.37
C SER A 217 -1.83 12.30 11.59
N GLY A 218 -0.73 13.04 11.40
CA GLY A 218 0.09 13.56 12.51
C GLY A 218 0.87 12.48 13.25
N GLY A 219 1.02 11.31 12.64
CA GLY A 219 1.68 10.14 13.23
C GLY A 219 3.17 10.31 13.46
N ASP A 220 3.83 11.16 12.67
CA ASP A 220 5.25 11.50 12.86
C ASP A 220 5.50 12.26 14.17
N VAL A 221 4.59 13.16 14.54
CA VAL A 221 4.65 13.88 15.83
C VAL A 221 4.38 12.92 17.00
N ILE A 222 3.35 12.07 16.87
CA ILE A 222 3.01 11.07 17.89
C ILE A 222 4.16 10.07 18.06
N TYR A 223 4.84 9.69 16.98
CA TYR A 223 6.00 8.80 17.08
C TYR A 223 7.18 9.45 17.83
N ALA A 224 7.49 10.69 17.55
CA ALA A 224 8.54 11.42 18.27
C ALA A 224 8.20 11.49 19.76
N GLU A 225 6.95 11.89 20.11
CA GLU A 225 6.49 11.93 21.50
C GLU A 225 6.53 10.53 22.16
N LEU A 226 6.21 9.46 21.43
CA LEU A 226 6.29 8.08 21.91
C LEU A 226 7.72 7.69 22.24
N LEU A 227 8.69 7.96 21.35
CA LEU A 227 10.09 7.66 21.60
C LEU A 227 10.63 8.43 22.80
N ASP A 228 10.29 9.72 22.94
CA ASP A 228 10.70 10.54 24.06
C ASP A 228 10.13 10.01 25.39
N MET A 229 8.85 9.63 25.40
CA MET A 229 8.21 9.02 26.56
C MET A 229 8.86 7.68 26.93
N LEU A 230 9.16 6.82 25.97
CA LEU A 230 9.79 5.53 26.20
C LEU A 230 11.22 5.67 26.72
N LYS A 231 12.00 6.62 26.22
CA LYS A 231 13.36 6.93 26.68
C LYS A 231 13.40 7.58 28.08
N ASN A 232 12.30 8.24 28.48
CA ASN A 232 12.24 8.91 29.78
C ASN A 232 12.04 7.89 30.92
N LYS A 233 13.08 7.63 31.70
CA LYS A 233 13.03 6.70 32.87
C LYS A 233 12.03 7.10 33.95
N HIS A 234 11.63 8.39 34.00
CA HIS A 234 10.68 8.92 34.98
C HIS A 234 9.23 8.99 34.46
N ALA A 235 8.96 8.51 33.25
CA ALA A 235 7.61 8.48 32.72
C ALA A 235 6.71 7.56 33.59
N THR A 236 5.58 8.13 33.99
CA THR A 236 4.61 7.46 34.89
C THR A 236 3.61 6.61 34.10
N SER A 237 2.87 5.74 34.78
CA SER A 237 1.76 5.01 34.17
C SER A 237 0.69 5.94 33.58
N ALA A 238 0.54 7.15 34.14
CA ALA A 238 -0.36 8.17 33.59
C ALA A 238 0.13 8.69 32.24
N ASP A 239 1.43 8.90 32.05
CA ASP A 239 2.03 9.33 30.79
C ASP A 239 1.85 8.23 29.73
N VAL A 240 2.06 6.98 30.11
CA VAL A 240 1.84 5.82 29.23
C VAL A 240 0.38 5.71 28.82
N MET A 241 -0.57 5.91 29.75
CA MET A 241 -2.00 5.90 29.42
C MET A 241 -2.39 7.07 28.52
N ALA A 242 -1.83 8.26 28.75
CA ALA A 242 -2.06 9.42 27.88
C ALA A 242 -1.57 9.15 26.44
N MET A 243 -0.43 8.47 26.28
CA MET A 243 0.09 8.05 24.98
C MET A 243 -0.80 6.96 24.34
N ALA A 244 -1.26 5.98 25.10
CA ALA A 244 -2.17 4.94 24.64
C ALA A 244 -3.46 5.55 24.05
N LYS A 245 -4.03 6.56 24.69
CA LYS A 245 -5.23 7.29 24.18
C LYS A 245 -5.00 8.03 22.87
N LYS A 246 -3.76 8.49 22.60
CA LYS A 246 -3.42 9.13 21.32
C LYS A 246 -3.28 8.12 20.18
N ILE A 247 -2.79 6.92 20.49
CA ILE A 247 -2.50 5.86 19.49
C ILE A 247 -3.73 5.01 19.19
N ALA A 248 -4.58 4.75 20.18
CA ALA A 248 -5.69 3.79 20.10
C ALA A 248 -6.72 4.06 18.98
N PRO A 249 -7.12 5.32 18.68
CA PRO A 249 -8.20 5.59 17.73
C PRO A 249 -7.87 5.26 16.28
N ASP A 250 -6.59 5.28 15.89
CA ASP A 250 -6.19 5.18 14.48
C ASP A 250 -5.32 3.94 14.22
N SER A 251 -5.77 3.12 13.27
CA SER A 251 -5.05 1.91 12.86
C SER A 251 -3.67 2.19 12.24
N VAL A 252 -3.45 3.39 11.67
CA VAL A 252 -2.15 3.84 11.18
C VAL A 252 -1.19 4.00 12.35
N MET A 253 -1.70 4.52 13.49
CA MET A 253 -0.93 4.68 14.72
C MET A 253 -0.53 3.36 15.38
N HIS A 254 -1.31 2.29 15.19
CA HIS A 254 -0.93 0.97 15.69
C HIS A 254 0.39 0.47 15.07
N GLY A 255 0.67 0.84 13.82
CA GLY A 255 1.94 0.55 13.16
C GLY A 255 3.15 1.22 13.83
N ILE A 256 2.95 2.39 14.44
CA ILE A 256 4.00 3.14 15.16
C ILE A 256 4.52 2.36 16.37
N LEU A 257 3.69 1.56 17.03
CA LEU A 257 4.12 0.71 18.14
C LEU A 257 5.09 -0.38 17.68
N LEU A 258 4.78 -1.03 16.56
CA LEU A 258 5.65 -2.06 15.98
C LEU A 258 6.99 -1.46 15.56
N ASP A 259 6.97 -0.22 15.06
CA ASP A 259 8.19 0.52 14.73
C ASP A 259 9.02 0.88 15.97
N ALA A 260 8.37 1.28 17.06
CA ALA A 260 9.08 1.54 18.31
C ALA A 260 9.72 0.26 18.86
N ILE A 261 9.04 -0.88 18.82
CA ILE A 261 9.59 -2.19 19.17
C ILE A 261 10.86 -2.49 18.33
N ALA A 262 10.78 -2.29 17.02
CA ALA A 262 11.89 -2.50 16.10
C ALA A 262 13.04 -1.50 16.38
N TYR A 263 12.73 -0.23 16.66
CA TYR A 263 13.72 0.80 16.98
C TYR A 263 14.55 0.45 18.22
N PHE A 264 13.92 -0.12 19.25
CA PHE A 264 14.60 -0.52 20.49
C PHE A 264 15.17 -1.95 20.42
N GLY A 265 15.03 -2.67 19.31
CA GLY A 265 15.55 -4.04 19.13
C GLY A 265 14.81 -5.10 19.95
N LEU A 266 13.58 -4.83 20.38
CA LEU A 266 12.77 -5.70 21.23
C LEU A 266 11.98 -6.75 20.40
N ALA A 267 12.71 -7.56 19.63
CA ALA A 267 12.10 -8.52 18.68
C ALA A 267 11.12 -9.50 19.33
N GLU A 268 11.34 -9.87 20.60
CA GLU A 268 10.49 -10.79 21.36
C GLU A 268 9.09 -10.23 21.63
N LEU A 269 8.93 -8.90 21.71
CA LEU A 269 7.63 -8.25 21.90
C LEU A 269 6.83 -8.12 20.60
N TYR A 270 7.45 -8.31 19.43
CA TYR A 270 6.78 -8.12 18.15
C TYR A 270 5.58 -9.04 17.93
N PRO A 271 5.65 -10.37 18.18
CA PRO A 271 4.48 -11.25 18.08
C PRO A 271 3.37 -10.86 19.06
N ILE A 272 3.73 -10.52 20.30
CA ILE A 272 2.78 -10.14 21.36
C ILE A 272 2.03 -8.87 20.95
N ALA A 273 2.74 -7.85 20.49
CA ALA A 273 2.15 -6.60 20.04
C ALA A 273 1.25 -6.80 18.80
N THR A 274 1.68 -7.65 17.86
CA THR A 274 0.91 -7.96 16.65
C THR A 274 -0.39 -8.68 17.00
N HIS A 275 -0.37 -9.64 17.91
CA HIS A 275 -1.57 -10.32 18.42
C HIS A 275 -2.50 -9.36 19.14
N ALA A 276 -1.99 -8.55 20.05
CA ALA A 276 -2.81 -7.58 20.79
C ALA A 276 -3.44 -6.52 19.86
N ILE A 277 -2.73 -6.06 18.81
CA ILE A 277 -3.31 -5.17 17.79
C ILE A 277 -4.39 -5.89 16.97
N ALA A 278 -4.22 -7.16 16.67
CA ALA A 278 -5.26 -7.97 16.00
C ALA A 278 -6.50 -8.16 16.89
N ASP A 279 -6.30 -8.40 18.17
CA ASP A 279 -7.38 -8.56 19.16
C ASP A 279 -8.18 -7.27 19.36
N ILE A 280 -7.53 -6.11 19.34
CA ILE A 280 -8.21 -4.79 19.34
C ILE A 280 -9.21 -4.68 18.19
N LYS A 281 -8.89 -5.26 17.02
CA LYS A 281 -9.77 -5.23 15.84
C LYS A 281 -10.90 -6.25 15.88
N ASN A 282 -10.70 -7.37 16.56
CA ASN A 282 -11.57 -8.55 16.50
C ASN A 282 -12.38 -8.82 17.77
N VAL A 283 -11.93 -8.34 18.93
CA VAL A 283 -12.54 -8.54 20.24
C VAL A 283 -12.87 -7.17 20.81
N TYR A 284 -14.04 -7.01 21.43
CA TYR A 284 -14.54 -5.79 22.08
C TYR A 284 -13.70 -5.33 23.31
N LEU A 285 -12.38 -5.43 23.23
CA LEU A 285 -11.49 -4.83 24.21
C LEU A 285 -11.36 -3.33 23.93
N GLU A 286 -11.44 -2.51 24.96
CA GLU A 286 -11.16 -1.08 24.84
C GLU A 286 -9.76 -0.89 24.24
N PRO A 287 -9.63 -0.29 23.04
CA PRO A 287 -8.38 -0.20 22.32
C PRO A 287 -7.25 0.46 23.15
N GLU A 288 -7.62 1.42 23.99
CA GLU A 288 -6.69 2.14 24.89
C GLU A 288 -5.99 1.19 25.87
N ILE A 289 -6.74 0.23 26.43
CA ILE A 289 -6.21 -0.74 27.40
C ILE A 289 -5.24 -1.71 26.72
N GLY A 290 -5.59 -2.18 25.52
CA GLY A 290 -4.72 -3.03 24.73
C GLY A 290 -3.38 -2.35 24.41
N ILE A 291 -3.43 -1.12 23.90
CA ILE A 291 -2.25 -0.31 23.59
C ILE A 291 -1.44 0.01 24.85
N PHE A 292 -2.10 0.36 25.95
CA PHE A 292 -1.43 0.61 27.24
C PHE A 292 -0.62 -0.59 27.71
N LYS A 293 -1.17 -1.81 27.62
CA LYS A 293 -0.45 -3.03 27.99
C LYS A 293 0.82 -3.22 27.17
N ILE A 294 0.74 -3.03 25.85
CA ILE A 294 1.89 -3.14 24.96
C ILE A 294 2.98 -2.12 25.35
N LEU A 295 2.58 -0.86 25.56
CA LEU A 295 3.52 0.20 25.95
C LEU A 295 4.19 -0.07 27.29
N MET A 296 3.46 -0.63 28.27
CA MET A 296 4.02 -1.02 29.55
C MET A 296 5.03 -2.16 29.42
N GLU A 297 4.78 -3.15 28.54
CA GLU A 297 5.76 -4.22 28.29
C GLU A 297 7.03 -3.66 27.62
N ILE A 298 6.89 -2.80 26.61
CA ILE A 298 8.04 -2.12 25.99
C ILE A 298 8.87 -1.39 27.08
N LYS A 299 8.18 -0.64 27.95
CA LYS A 299 8.85 0.17 28.98
C LYS A 299 9.55 -0.67 30.07
N LYS A 300 9.07 -1.87 30.35
CA LYS A 300 9.75 -2.80 31.28
C LYS A 300 11.05 -3.36 30.70
N CYS A 301 11.18 -3.41 29.38
CA CYS A 301 12.36 -3.90 28.69
C CYS A 301 13.42 -2.82 28.45
N LEU A 302 13.09 -1.53 28.70
CA LEU A 302 13.98 -0.38 28.53
C LEU A 302 14.48 0.13 29.90
#